data_f6569a1581122feb3e7e71a174dbe69f
#
_entry.id   f6569a1581122feb3e7e71a174dbe69f
#
_cell.length_a   1.000
_cell.length_b   1.000
_cell.length_c   1.000
_cell.angle_alpha   90.00
_cell.angle_beta   90.00
_cell.angle_gamma   90.00
#
_symmetry.space_group_name_H-M   'P 1'
#
loop_
_entity.id
_entity.type
_entity.pdbx_description
1 polymer ?
#
loop_
_entity_poly.entity_id
_entity_poly.type
_entity_poly.pdbx_seq_one_letter_code
_entity_poly.pdbx_strand_id
1 'polypeptide(L)'
;MNGDHSLAVHALVYLDHRATHLPSQILAENICTNAARVRKVMRPLASAGLIATKEGAEGGYALARPAAEITLRAVAEATGTTFVKVNWTPGDVHEDCLVSSSMGAVMNDIYAGLNRTCLEQLEHTTIHDITEQISASAKANNPARFP
;
A
#
# COMPACT_ATOMS: atom_id res chain seq x y z
N MET A 1 6.12 8.14 1.28
CA MET A 1 4.88 8.80 0.81
C MET A 1 3.79 7.76 0.67
N ASN A 2 2.57 8.12 1.04
CA ASN A 2 1.41 7.23 0.91
C ASN A 2 1.10 6.85 -0.55
N GLY A 3 1.66 7.58 -1.52
CA GLY A 3 1.52 7.28 -2.95
C GLY A 3 2.07 5.91 -3.37
N ASP A 4 3.13 5.42 -2.74
CA ASP A 4 3.67 4.09 -3.05
C ASP A 4 2.77 2.97 -2.47
N HIS A 5 2.15 3.20 -1.30
CA HIS A 5 1.12 2.31 -0.76
C HIS A 5 -0.10 2.24 -1.68
N SER A 6 -0.63 3.39 -2.11
CA SER A 6 -1.77 3.45 -3.01
C SER A 6 -1.49 2.77 -4.35
N LEU A 7 -0.28 2.97 -4.91
CA LEU A 7 0.15 2.29 -6.13
C LEU A 7 0.22 0.77 -5.92
N ALA A 8 0.79 0.32 -4.81
CA ALA A 8 0.87 -1.10 -4.46
C ALA A 8 -0.52 -1.74 -4.35
N VAL A 9 -1.43 -1.10 -3.62
CA VAL A 9 -2.82 -1.56 -3.48
C VAL A 9 -3.51 -1.64 -4.85
N HIS A 10 -3.39 -0.61 -5.68
CA HIS A 10 -3.97 -0.60 -7.03
C HIS A 10 -3.42 -1.76 -7.88
N ALA A 11 -2.11 -1.97 -7.87
CA ALA A 11 -1.49 -3.08 -8.62
C ALA A 11 -2.02 -4.44 -8.16
N LEU A 12 -2.09 -4.68 -6.85
CA LEU A 12 -2.59 -5.93 -6.29
C LEU A 12 -4.08 -6.18 -6.61
N VAL A 13 -4.90 -5.15 -6.53
CA VAL A 13 -6.32 -5.21 -6.91
C VAL A 13 -6.47 -5.55 -8.40
N TYR A 14 -5.66 -4.96 -9.26
CA TYR A 14 -5.69 -5.25 -10.69
C TYR A 14 -5.20 -6.68 -11.00
N LEU A 15 -4.20 -7.18 -10.27
CA LEU A 15 -3.75 -8.58 -10.37
C LEU A 15 -4.84 -9.56 -9.91
N ASP A 16 -5.57 -9.25 -8.84
CA ASP A 16 -6.72 -10.04 -8.37
C ASP A 16 -7.83 -10.08 -9.42
N HIS A 17 -8.19 -8.91 -9.96
CA HIS A 17 -9.23 -8.78 -10.97
C HIS A 17 -8.92 -9.52 -12.27
N ARG A 18 -7.66 -9.50 -12.72
CA ARG A 18 -7.23 -10.16 -13.98
C ARG A 18 -6.89 -11.63 -13.80
N ALA A 19 -6.56 -12.06 -12.59
CA ALA A 19 -6.20 -13.43 -12.23
C ALA A 19 -5.13 -14.07 -13.14
N THR A 20 -4.15 -13.28 -13.59
CA THR A 20 -3.06 -13.72 -14.48
C THR A 20 -1.79 -12.93 -14.21
N HIS A 21 -0.66 -13.36 -14.77
CA HIS A 21 0.58 -12.59 -14.76
C HIS A 21 0.44 -11.35 -15.64
N LEU A 22 0.82 -10.20 -15.08
CA LEU A 22 0.83 -8.92 -15.80
C LEU A 22 2.23 -8.29 -15.74
N PRO A 23 2.79 -7.89 -16.91
CA PRO A 23 4.07 -7.17 -16.94
C PRO A 23 3.94 -5.76 -16.36
N SER A 24 5.06 -5.20 -15.92
CA SER A 24 5.08 -3.86 -15.31
C SER A 24 4.52 -2.76 -16.22
N GLN A 25 4.63 -2.93 -17.53
CA GLN A 25 4.07 -1.97 -18.50
C GLN A 25 2.54 -1.93 -18.45
N ILE A 26 1.90 -3.09 -18.42
CA ILE A 26 0.42 -3.19 -18.35
C ILE A 26 -0.10 -2.66 -17.01
N LEU A 27 0.59 -2.95 -15.91
CA LEU A 27 0.27 -2.35 -14.61
C LEU A 27 0.41 -0.82 -14.64
N ALA A 28 1.50 -0.32 -15.23
CA ALA A 28 1.75 1.11 -15.33
C ALA A 28 0.67 1.85 -16.14
N GLU A 29 0.22 1.27 -17.25
CA GLU A 29 -0.87 1.81 -18.06
C GLU A 29 -2.18 1.89 -17.28
N ASN A 30 -2.55 0.82 -16.57
CA ASN A 30 -3.76 0.79 -15.75
C ASN A 30 -3.71 1.76 -14.56
N ILE A 31 -2.54 1.90 -13.94
CA ILE A 31 -2.34 2.79 -12.78
C ILE A 31 -2.13 4.26 -13.21
N CYS A 32 -1.90 4.53 -14.49
CA CYS A 32 -1.54 5.84 -15.04
C CYS A 32 -0.20 6.36 -14.49
N THR A 33 0.82 5.51 -14.53
CA THR A 33 2.20 5.81 -14.10
C THR A 33 3.21 5.20 -15.09
N ASN A 34 4.47 5.09 -14.71
CA ASN A 34 5.50 4.47 -15.54
C ASN A 34 5.98 3.12 -14.97
N ALA A 35 6.48 2.26 -15.86
CA ALA A 35 6.92 0.91 -15.51
C ALA A 35 8.09 0.89 -14.51
N ALA A 36 8.97 1.89 -14.50
CA ALA A 36 10.08 1.97 -13.56
C ALA A 36 9.58 2.18 -12.13
N ARG A 37 8.57 3.04 -11.94
CA ARG A 37 7.94 3.26 -10.64
C ARG A 37 7.19 2.01 -10.18
N VAL A 38 6.48 1.34 -11.09
CA VAL A 38 5.82 0.05 -10.77
C VAL A 38 6.86 -0.95 -10.26
N ARG A 39 7.94 -1.19 -11.00
CA ARG A 39 9.00 -2.13 -10.57
C ARG A 39 9.59 -1.79 -9.21
N LYS A 40 9.80 -0.49 -8.94
CA LYS A 40 10.30 -0.03 -7.63
C LYS A 40 9.37 -0.42 -6.48
N VAL A 41 8.05 -0.24 -6.67
CA VAL A 41 7.04 -0.55 -5.65
C VAL A 41 6.77 -2.05 -5.53
N MET A 42 6.82 -2.79 -6.64
CA MET A 42 6.58 -4.24 -6.64
C MET A 42 7.72 -5.05 -6.00
N ARG A 43 8.95 -4.54 -6.00
CA ARG A 43 10.10 -5.22 -5.41
C ARG A 43 9.91 -5.59 -3.92
N PRO A 44 9.58 -4.65 -3.02
CA PRO A 44 9.33 -4.99 -1.62
C PRO A 44 8.11 -5.90 -1.43
N LEU A 45 7.09 -5.82 -2.28
CA LEU A 45 5.96 -6.75 -2.23
C LEU A 45 6.37 -8.19 -2.56
N ALA A 46 7.27 -8.37 -3.54
CA ALA A 46 7.85 -9.68 -3.85
C ALA A 46 8.70 -10.21 -2.69
N SER A 47 9.53 -9.37 -2.07
CA SER A 47 10.33 -9.74 -0.91
C SER A 47 9.47 -10.14 0.30
N ALA A 48 8.30 -9.53 0.45
CA ALA A 48 7.33 -9.87 1.51
C ALA A 48 6.46 -11.11 1.17
N GLY A 49 6.63 -11.71 -0.01
CA GLY A 49 5.86 -12.88 -0.43
C GLY A 49 4.40 -12.60 -0.78
N LEU A 50 4.05 -11.33 -1.09
CA LEU A 50 2.70 -10.96 -1.50
C LEU A 50 2.45 -11.19 -2.98
N ILE A 51 3.51 -11.11 -3.79
CA ILE A 51 3.50 -11.36 -5.22
C ILE A 51 4.61 -12.32 -5.63
N ALA A 52 4.39 -13.00 -6.75
CA ALA A 52 5.38 -13.78 -7.47
C ALA A 52 5.76 -13.08 -8.77
N THR A 53 7.00 -13.28 -9.20
CA THR A 53 7.52 -12.79 -10.47
C THR A 53 7.81 -13.95 -11.40
N LYS A 54 7.53 -13.77 -12.69
CA LYS A 54 7.88 -14.71 -13.75
C LYS A 54 8.61 -13.95 -14.85
N GLU A 55 9.75 -14.48 -15.29
CA GLU A 55 10.50 -13.92 -16.40
C GLU A 55 9.99 -14.46 -17.75
N GLY A 56 10.34 -13.75 -18.83
CA GLY A 56 10.04 -14.13 -20.19
C GLY A 56 8.90 -13.34 -20.84
N ALA A 57 8.53 -13.70 -22.08
CA ALA A 57 7.55 -12.99 -22.90
C ALA A 57 6.13 -12.99 -22.30
N GLU A 58 5.76 -14.04 -21.58
CA GLU A 58 4.49 -14.18 -20.87
C GLU A 58 4.66 -13.98 -19.34
N GLY A 59 5.75 -13.32 -18.95
CA GLY A 59 6.09 -13.08 -17.56
C GLY A 59 5.38 -11.88 -16.98
N GLY A 60 5.81 -11.52 -15.80
CA GLY A 60 5.30 -10.39 -15.05
C GLY A 60 5.02 -10.76 -13.59
N TYR A 61 4.08 -10.04 -13.00
CA TYR A 61 3.69 -10.20 -11.61
C TYR A 61 2.34 -10.91 -11.50
N ALA A 62 2.21 -11.74 -10.48
CA ALA A 62 0.94 -12.34 -10.06
C ALA A 62 0.87 -12.35 -8.53
N LEU A 63 -0.32 -12.53 -7.97
CA LEU A 63 -0.46 -12.73 -6.53
C LEU A 63 0.20 -14.06 -6.12
N ALA A 64 0.99 -14.04 -5.04
CA ALA A 64 1.64 -15.24 -4.49
C ALA A 64 0.74 -16.00 -3.50
N ARG A 65 -0.33 -15.37 -3.06
CA ARG A 65 -1.36 -15.93 -2.15
C ARG A 65 -2.73 -15.37 -2.49
N PRO A 66 -3.82 -15.96 -2.01
CA PRO A 66 -5.17 -15.45 -2.25
C PRO A 66 -5.31 -13.99 -1.82
N ALA A 67 -5.99 -13.16 -2.62
CA ALA A 67 -6.21 -11.75 -2.33
C ALA A 67 -6.94 -11.52 -0.99
N ALA A 68 -7.79 -12.47 -0.57
CA ALA A 68 -8.47 -12.44 0.72
C ALA A 68 -7.52 -12.64 1.93
N GLU A 69 -6.28 -13.07 1.70
CA GLU A 69 -5.25 -13.23 2.73
C GLU A 69 -4.21 -12.09 2.71
N ILE A 70 -4.38 -11.12 1.83
CA ILE A 70 -3.49 -9.95 1.73
C ILE A 70 -4.21 -8.75 2.32
N THR A 71 -3.86 -8.38 3.55
CA THR A 71 -4.40 -7.19 4.22
C THR A 71 -3.72 -5.91 3.73
N LEU A 72 -4.40 -4.78 3.80
CA LEU A 72 -3.78 -3.48 3.51
C LEU A 72 -2.66 -3.15 4.49
N ARG A 73 -2.70 -3.71 5.70
CA ARG A 73 -1.59 -3.65 6.66
C ARG A 73 -0.34 -4.33 6.10
N ALA A 74 -0.46 -5.57 5.60
CA ALA A 74 0.66 -6.29 5.01
C ALA A 74 1.30 -5.51 3.86
N VAL A 75 0.49 -4.83 3.04
CA VAL A 75 0.97 -3.96 1.96
C VAL A 75 1.69 -2.73 2.50
N ALA A 76 1.15 -2.09 3.54
CA ALA A 76 1.78 -0.93 4.17
C ALA A 76 3.14 -1.29 4.81
N GLU A 77 3.21 -2.41 5.50
CA GLU A 77 4.44 -2.92 6.11
C GLU A 77 5.49 -3.28 5.03
N ALA A 78 5.09 -3.96 3.97
CA ALA A 78 5.96 -4.31 2.86
C ALA A 78 6.55 -3.08 2.14
N THR A 79 5.76 -2.04 1.95
CA THR A 79 6.20 -0.78 1.30
C THR A 79 6.89 0.19 2.26
N GLY A 80 6.97 -0.13 3.55
CA GLY A 80 7.53 0.76 4.57
C GLY A 80 6.76 2.07 4.70
N THR A 81 5.44 2.04 4.50
CA THR A 81 4.62 3.24 4.50
C THR A 81 4.37 3.74 5.91
N THR A 82 4.62 5.02 6.12
CA THR A 82 4.27 5.77 7.34
C THR A 82 3.15 6.75 7.00
N PHE A 83 2.01 6.64 7.67
CA PHE A 83 0.83 7.45 7.39
C PHE A 83 0.89 8.81 8.07
N VAL A 84 1.33 8.85 9.33
CA VAL A 84 1.51 10.08 10.10
C VAL A 84 2.99 10.40 10.16
N LYS A 85 3.42 11.43 9.41
CA LYS A 85 4.82 11.86 9.33
C LYS A 85 5.05 13.08 10.22
N VAL A 86 6.17 13.04 10.93
CA VAL A 86 6.67 14.19 11.68
C VAL A 86 7.68 14.91 10.80
N ASN A 87 7.35 16.13 10.38
CA ASN A 87 8.23 16.96 9.53
C ASN A 87 9.09 17.91 10.36
N TRP A 88 8.72 18.16 11.61
CA TRP A 88 9.42 19.02 12.53
C TRP A 88 9.13 18.62 13.97
N THR A 89 10.14 18.65 14.81
CA THR A 89 10.06 18.29 16.23
C THR A 89 10.28 19.55 17.07
N PRO A 90 9.36 19.89 18.00
CA PRO A 90 9.49 21.08 18.83
C PRO A 90 10.50 20.90 19.96
N GLY A 91 11.03 22.01 20.44
CA GLY A 91 11.92 22.06 21.59
C GLY A 91 13.38 21.72 21.27
N ASP A 92 14.20 21.74 22.30
CA ASP A 92 15.60 21.36 22.26
C ASP A 92 15.92 20.54 23.51
N VAL A 93 16.48 19.33 23.31
CA VAL A 93 16.85 18.39 24.39
C VAL A 93 17.95 18.96 25.31
N HIS A 94 18.69 19.97 24.88
CA HIS A 94 19.76 20.61 25.63
C HIS A 94 19.31 21.84 26.42
N GLU A 95 18.04 22.27 26.24
CA GLU A 95 17.50 23.38 27.01
C GLU A 95 17.21 23.00 28.50
N ASP A 96 17.45 23.90 29.39
CA ASP A 96 17.18 23.71 30.84
C ASP A 96 15.68 23.67 31.15
N CYS A 97 14.84 24.12 30.25
CA CYS A 97 13.38 24.07 30.39
C CYS A 97 12.87 22.63 30.21
N LEU A 98 12.22 22.08 31.22
CA LEU A 98 11.65 20.74 31.20
C LEU A 98 10.70 20.51 30.00
N VAL A 99 9.88 21.50 29.67
CA VAL A 99 8.94 21.41 28.55
C VAL A 99 9.69 21.38 27.20
N SER A 100 10.64 22.30 26.99
CA SER A 100 11.43 22.38 25.79
C SER A 100 12.25 21.11 25.54
N SER A 101 12.88 20.57 26.58
CA SER A 101 13.73 19.37 26.46
C SER A 101 12.94 18.06 26.27
N SER A 102 11.67 18.02 26.67
CA SER A 102 10.86 16.78 26.66
C SER A 102 9.79 16.75 25.58
N MET A 103 9.38 17.89 25.04
CA MET A 103 8.20 17.99 24.14
C MET A 103 8.37 17.18 22.85
N GLY A 104 9.58 17.13 22.29
CA GLY A 104 9.88 16.37 21.09
C GLY A 104 9.60 14.87 21.25
N ALA A 105 10.06 14.28 22.36
CA ALA A 105 9.84 12.87 22.65
C ALA A 105 8.34 12.57 22.85
N VAL A 106 7.62 13.41 23.59
CA VAL A 106 6.17 13.26 23.81
C VAL A 106 5.41 13.28 22.49
N MET A 107 5.70 14.23 21.61
CA MET A 107 5.03 14.31 20.30
C MET A 107 5.37 13.11 19.41
N ASN A 108 6.61 12.63 19.42
CA ASN A 108 7.00 11.44 18.67
C ASN A 108 6.23 10.21 19.15
N ASP A 109 6.04 10.03 20.43
CA ASP A 109 5.25 8.93 20.99
C ASP A 109 3.78 8.99 20.57
N ILE A 110 3.19 10.20 20.57
CA ILE A 110 1.81 10.41 20.08
C ILE A 110 1.68 10.01 18.62
N TYR A 111 2.58 10.47 17.75
CA TYR A 111 2.53 10.14 16.32
C TYR A 111 2.84 8.67 16.04
N ALA A 112 3.74 8.04 16.80
CA ALA A 112 3.95 6.60 16.72
C ALA A 112 2.68 5.82 17.09
N GLY A 113 1.94 6.27 18.11
CA GLY A 113 0.64 5.72 18.48
C GLY A 113 -0.38 5.83 17.35
N LEU A 114 -0.48 6.98 16.71
CA LEU A 114 -1.38 7.19 15.58
C LEU A 114 -1.03 6.29 14.39
N ASN A 115 0.26 6.09 14.08
CA ASN A 115 0.67 5.15 13.04
C ASN A 115 0.29 3.70 13.37
N ARG A 116 0.41 3.27 14.63
CA ARG A 116 -0.08 1.95 15.05
C ARG A 116 -1.58 1.79 14.81
N THR A 117 -2.38 2.79 15.19
CA THR A 117 -3.82 2.79 14.95
C THR A 117 -4.16 2.70 13.45
N CYS A 118 -3.42 3.42 12.59
CA CYS A 118 -3.58 3.29 11.14
C CYS A 118 -3.34 1.85 10.67
N LEU A 119 -2.27 1.21 11.12
CA LEU A 119 -1.96 -0.18 10.75
C LEU A 119 -3.00 -1.17 11.29
N GLU A 120 -3.49 -0.98 12.51
CA GLU A 120 -4.57 -1.79 13.09
C GLU A 120 -5.85 -1.68 12.26
N GLN A 121 -6.22 -0.48 11.84
CA GLN A 121 -7.38 -0.26 10.97
C GLN A 121 -7.21 -0.97 9.61
N LEU A 122 -6.02 -0.95 9.03
CA LEU A 122 -5.73 -1.58 7.74
C LEU A 122 -5.69 -3.12 7.80
N GLU A 123 -5.62 -3.72 8.98
CA GLU A 123 -5.71 -5.17 9.15
C GLU A 123 -7.09 -5.73 8.76
N HIS A 124 -8.13 -4.92 8.85
CA HIS A 124 -9.52 -5.34 8.63
C HIS A 124 -9.97 -5.26 7.17
N THR A 125 -9.12 -4.83 6.26
CA THR A 125 -9.43 -4.74 4.83
C THR A 125 -8.42 -5.51 4.01
N THR A 126 -8.90 -6.41 3.16
CA THR A 126 -8.06 -7.19 2.24
C THR A 126 -8.09 -6.62 0.82
N ILE A 127 -7.15 -7.08 -0.01
CA ILE A 127 -7.16 -6.75 -1.45
C ILE A 127 -8.46 -7.25 -2.09
N HIS A 128 -8.93 -8.45 -1.72
CA HIS A 128 -10.18 -8.99 -2.25
C HIS A 128 -11.39 -8.12 -1.90
N ASP A 129 -11.47 -7.58 -0.68
CA ASP A 129 -12.56 -6.68 -0.28
C ASP A 129 -12.63 -5.45 -1.17
N ILE A 130 -11.48 -4.89 -1.58
CA ILE A 130 -11.43 -3.74 -2.49
C ILE A 130 -11.88 -4.16 -3.89
N THR A 131 -11.43 -5.32 -4.39
CA THR A 131 -11.85 -5.84 -5.69
C THR A 131 -13.37 -6.00 -5.75
N GLU A 132 -13.98 -6.59 -4.72
CA GLU A 132 -15.43 -6.76 -4.61
C GLU A 132 -16.16 -5.41 -4.50
N GLN A 133 -15.66 -4.48 -3.72
CA GLN A 133 -16.24 -3.14 -3.59
C GLN A 133 -16.25 -2.39 -4.94
N ILE A 134 -15.16 -2.46 -5.71
CA ILE A 134 -15.07 -1.84 -7.03
C ILE A 134 -16.06 -2.50 -8.00
N SER A 135 -16.12 -3.84 -8.01
CA SER A 135 -17.02 -4.61 -8.86
C SER A 135 -18.49 -4.29 -8.58
N ALA A 136 -18.87 -4.22 -7.31
CA ALA A 136 -20.22 -3.87 -6.89
C ALA A 136 -20.59 -2.44 -7.28
N SER A 137 -19.69 -1.48 -7.07
CA SER A 137 -19.88 -0.08 -7.44
C SER A 137 -20.02 0.11 -8.96
N ALA A 138 -19.21 -0.60 -9.74
CA ALA A 138 -19.27 -0.57 -11.20
C ALA A 138 -20.60 -1.09 -11.73
N LYS A 139 -21.10 -2.20 -11.19
CA LYS A 139 -22.42 -2.77 -11.56
C LYS A 139 -23.57 -1.85 -11.19
N ALA A 140 -23.54 -1.20 -10.04
CA ALA A 140 -24.56 -0.27 -9.59
C ALA A 140 -24.62 0.99 -10.48
N ASN A 141 -23.46 1.52 -10.91
CA ASN A 141 -23.38 2.76 -11.67
C ASN A 141 -23.56 2.56 -13.19
N ASN A 142 -23.24 1.41 -13.73
CA ASN A 142 -23.38 1.11 -15.16
C ASN A 142 -23.51 -0.40 -15.41
N PRO A 143 -24.71 -0.97 -15.19
CA PRO A 143 -24.93 -2.42 -15.33
C PRO A 143 -24.71 -2.97 -16.75
N ALA A 144 -24.84 -2.13 -17.79
CA ALA A 144 -24.62 -2.53 -19.18
C ALA A 144 -23.13 -2.63 -19.56
N ARG A 145 -22.26 -1.90 -18.87
CA ARG A 145 -20.82 -1.87 -19.15
C ARG A 145 -20.05 -2.95 -18.39
N PHE A 146 -20.58 -3.39 -17.24
CA PHE A 146 -19.95 -4.38 -16.34
C PHE A 146 -20.97 -5.47 -16.01
N PRO A 147 -21.21 -6.39 -16.95
CA PRO A 147 -22.17 -7.49 -16.75
C PRO A 147 -21.73 -8.47 -15.65
#